data_431a5644d402e84b09b45c4c682e3ab0
#
_entry.id   431a5644d402e84b09b45c4c682e3ab0
#
_cell.length_a   1.000
_cell.length_b   1.000
_cell.length_c   1.000
_cell.angle_alpha   90.00
_cell.angle_beta   90.00
_cell.angle_gamma   90.00
#
_symmetry.space_group_name_H-M   'P 1'
#
loop_
_entity.id
_entity.type
_entity.pdbx_description
1 polymer ?
#
loop_
_entity_poly.entity_id
_entity_poly.type
_entity_poly.pdbx_seq_one_letter_code
_entity_poly.pdbx_strand_id
1 'polypeptide(L)'
;LPTDRVFLETDSVKGAGSPTPVKFEFFPGRWCTVERGKASTYNGLLAGSSLTSIEALQNYYKFSKKSLSQVASAASLVPARVIGLDDTMGSLEINKLADFIILNRDNLEIEETFISGKSVYKSE
;
A
#
# COMPACT_ATOMS: atom_id res chain seq x y z
N LEU A 1 14.64 14.89 -0.51
CA LEU A 1 14.41 14.57 0.90
C LEU A 1 15.17 13.29 1.27
N PRO A 2 15.73 13.18 2.49
CA PRO A 2 16.28 11.93 3.00
C PRO A 2 15.21 10.82 2.97
N THR A 3 15.61 9.62 2.58
CA THR A 3 14.66 8.50 2.36
C THR A 3 14.05 7.96 3.65
N ASP A 4 14.69 8.21 4.79
CA ASP A 4 14.22 7.86 6.13
C ASP A 4 13.13 8.81 6.70
N ARG A 5 12.78 9.86 5.95
CA ARG A 5 11.78 10.87 6.30
C ARG A 5 10.58 10.91 5.36
N VAL A 6 10.46 9.92 4.50
CA VAL A 6 9.35 9.79 3.55
C VAL A 6 8.73 8.41 3.71
N PHE A 7 7.44 8.34 3.93
CA PHE A 7 6.70 7.09 3.89
C PHE A 7 5.51 7.19 2.95
N LEU A 8 5.05 6.05 2.47
CA LEU A 8 3.90 5.94 1.59
C LEU A 8 2.64 5.79 2.42
N GLU A 9 1.62 6.53 2.02
CA GLU A 9 0.27 6.47 2.56
C GLU A 9 -0.69 6.53 1.37
N THR A 10 -1.72 5.70 1.38
CA THR A 10 -2.64 5.58 0.24
C THR A 10 -3.91 6.40 0.39
N ASP A 11 -4.34 6.70 1.63
CA ASP A 11 -5.67 7.24 1.91
C ASP A 11 -6.79 6.44 1.22
N SER A 12 -6.61 5.11 1.14
CA SER A 12 -7.52 4.22 0.43
C SER A 12 -8.86 4.10 1.12
N VAL A 13 -9.92 4.22 0.34
CA VAL A 13 -11.29 3.98 0.81
C VAL A 13 -11.74 2.56 0.51
N LYS A 14 -12.84 2.15 1.14
CA LYS A 14 -13.48 0.85 0.87
C LYS A 14 -13.76 0.68 -0.63
N GLY A 15 -13.33 -0.43 -1.18
CA GLY A 15 -13.43 -0.73 -2.61
C GLY A 15 -12.21 -0.32 -3.44
N ALA A 16 -11.15 0.22 -2.82
CA ALA A 16 -9.88 0.41 -3.51
C ALA A 16 -9.35 -0.93 -4.05
N GLY A 17 -8.76 -0.90 -5.24
CA GLY A 17 -8.29 -2.10 -5.95
C GLY A 17 -9.39 -2.94 -6.61
N SER A 18 -10.67 -2.60 -6.47
CA SER A 18 -11.75 -3.30 -7.18
C SER A 18 -11.61 -3.13 -8.70
N PRO A 19 -11.76 -4.20 -9.50
CA PRO A 19 -11.73 -4.13 -10.95
C PRO A 19 -12.98 -3.44 -11.54
N THR A 20 -14.05 -3.33 -10.76
CA THR A 20 -15.32 -2.71 -11.15
C THR A 20 -15.68 -1.56 -10.21
N PRO A 21 -16.48 -0.58 -10.66
CA PRO A 21 -16.96 0.49 -9.80
C PRO A 21 -17.68 -0.06 -8.57
N VAL A 22 -17.36 0.49 -7.40
CA VAL A 22 -17.96 0.12 -6.11
C VAL A 22 -18.67 1.33 -5.51
N LYS A 23 -19.90 1.12 -5.04
CA LYS A 23 -20.64 2.13 -4.30
C LYS A 23 -20.85 1.64 -2.88
N PHE A 24 -20.52 2.48 -1.89
CA PHE A 24 -20.69 2.15 -0.48
C PHE A 24 -21.09 3.38 0.34
N GLU A 25 -21.71 3.13 1.47
CA GLU A 25 -22.01 4.18 2.42
C GLU A 25 -20.75 4.53 3.23
N PHE A 26 -20.28 5.77 3.11
CA PHE A 26 -19.08 6.28 3.79
C PHE A 26 -19.41 6.75 5.22
N PHE A 27 -20.53 7.46 5.36
CA PHE A 27 -21.18 7.81 6.62
C PHE A 27 -22.70 7.66 6.44
N PRO A 28 -23.50 7.55 7.51
CA PRO A 28 -24.95 7.45 7.41
C PRO A 28 -25.54 8.48 6.44
N GLY A 29 -26.19 8.01 5.38
CA GLY A 29 -26.76 8.82 4.31
C GLY A 29 -25.75 9.42 3.31
N ARG A 30 -24.45 9.17 3.47
CA ARG A 30 -23.41 9.70 2.57
C ARG A 30 -22.73 8.57 1.80
N TRP A 31 -23.05 8.49 0.53
CA TRP A 31 -22.52 7.48 -0.37
C TRP A 31 -21.24 7.94 -1.06
N CYS A 32 -20.34 7.02 -1.28
CA CYS A 32 -19.13 7.19 -2.06
C CYS A 32 -19.14 6.22 -3.24
N THR A 33 -18.66 6.66 -4.38
CA THR A 33 -18.40 5.82 -5.55
C THR A 33 -16.91 5.74 -5.79
N VAL A 34 -16.40 4.54 -5.92
CA VAL A 34 -15.00 4.26 -6.24
C VAL A 34 -14.94 3.69 -7.64
N GLU A 35 -14.21 4.36 -8.48
CA GLU A 35 -13.79 3.88 -9.80
C GLU A 35 -12.26 3.84 -9.82
N ARG A 36 -11.68 3.06 -10.72
CA ARG A 36 -10.24 2.95 -10.81
C ARG A 36 -9.59 4.34 -10.97
N GLY A 37 -8.70 4.68 -10.04
CA GLY A 37 -7.98 5.96 -10.01
C GLY A 37 -8.77 7.13 -9.40
N LYS A 38 -10.03 6.92 -8.94
CA LYS A 38 -10.84 8.00 -8.38
C LYS A 38 -11.78 7.50 -7.28
N ALA A 39 -11.82 8.18 -6.15
CA ALA A 39 -12.82 7.99 -5.11
C ALA A 39 -13.51 9.32 -4.81
N SER A 40 -14.83 9.38 -4.99
CA SER A 40 -15.59 10.61 -4.80
C SER A 40 -16.90 10.35 -4.04
N THR A 41 -17.32 11.34 -3.27
CA THR A 41 -18.62 11.36 -2.59
C THR A 41 -19.75 11.61 -3.60
N TYR A 42 -20.99 11.42 -3.15
CA TYR A 42 -22.20 11.63 -3.96
C TYR A 42 -22.33 13.05 -4.56
N ASN A 43 -21.72 14.05 -3.95
CA ASN A 43 -21.70 15.44 -4.44
C ASN A 43 -20.40 15.78 -5.22
N GLY A 44 -19.61 14.78 -5.61
CA GLY A 44 -18.40 14.95 -6.41
C GLY A 44 -17.16 15.40 -5.63
N LEU A 45 -17.22 15.53 -4.32
CA LEU A 45 -16.05 15.84 -3.50
C LEU A 45 -15.15 14.62 -3.37
N LEU A 46 -13.84 14.84 -3.28
CA LEU A 46 -12.88 13.78 -3.03
C LEU A 46 -13.15 13.15 -1.66
N ALA A 47 -13.23 11.82 -1.63
CA ALA A 47 -13.44 11.04 -0.40
C ALA A 47 -12.17 10.34 0.07
N GLY A 48 -11.17 10.22 -0.79
CA GLY A 48 -9.92 9.54 -0.56
C GLY A 48 -9.41 8.91 -1.86
N SER A 49 -8.57 7.91 -1.76
CA SER A 49 -7.92 7.25 -2.88
C SER A 49 -8.58 5.90 -3.20
N SER A 50 -8.45 5.47 -4.44
CA SER A 50 -8.70 4.08 -4.85
C SER A 50 -7.39 3.28 -5.03
N LEU A 51 -6.26 3.87 -4.62
CA LEU A 51 -4.92 3.34 -4.81
C LEU A 51 -4.66 2.18 -3.85
N THR A 52 -4.14 1.07 -4.35
CA THR A 52 -3.63 -0.01 -3.51
C THR A 52 -2.19 0.28 -3.05
N SER A 53 -1.75 -0.36 -1.98
CA SER A 53 -0.39 -0.18 -1.46
C SER A 53 0.67 -0.57 -2.48
N ILE A 54 0.43 -1.61 -3.29
CA ILE A 54 1.38 -2.00 -4.33
C ILE A 54 1.44 -0.97 -5.47
N GLU A 55 0.31 -0.41 -5.88
CA GLU A 55 0.28 0.67 -6.88
C GLU A 55 0.98 1.94 -6.35
N ALA A 56 0.85 2.25 -5.06
CA ALA A 56 1.59 3.36 -4.44
C ALA A 56 3.10 3.13 -4.50
N LEU A 57 3.57 1.91 -4.20
CA LEU A 57 4.97 1.52 -4.31
C LEU A 57 5.48 1.64 -5.75
N GLN A 58 4.76 1.07 -6.72
CA GLN A 58 5.09 1.13 -8.14
C GLN A 58 5.18 2.58 -8.64
N ASN A 59 4.21 3.42 -8.27
CA ASN A 59 4.18 4.83 -8.62
C ASN A 59 5.37 5.58 -8.00
N TYR A 60 5.66 5.34 -6.73
CA TYR A 60 6.79 5.99 -6.08
C TYR A 60 8.13 5.56 -6.69
N TYR A 61 8.30 4.28 -7.01
CA TYR A 61 9.46 3.80 -7.74
C TYR A 61 9.63 4.50 -9.10
N LYS A 62 8.54 4.55 -9.87
CA LYS A 62 8.53 5.18 -11.21
C LYS A 62 8.86 6.68 -11.19
N PHE A 63 8.33 7.42 -10.22
CA PHE A 63 8.43 8.89 -10.23
C PHE A 63 9.56 9.45 -9.40
N SER A 64 10.02 8.74 -8.37
CA SER A 64 11.03 9.28 -7.43
C SER A 64 12.48 9.13 -7.91
N LYS A 65 12.75 8.26 -8.89
CA LYS A 65 14.11 7.85 -9.31
C LYS A 65 14.95 7.26 -8.16
N LYS A 66 14.31 6.75 -7.12
CA LYS A 66 14.94 6.09 -5.97
C LYS A 66 15.23 4.63 -6.30
N SER A 67 16.21 4.04 -5.59
CA SER A 67 16.44 2.59 -5.67
C SER A 67 15.24 1.81 -5.10
N LEU A 68 15.04 0.57 -5.53
CA LEU A 68 13.96 -0.27 -5.01
C LEU A 68 14.05 -0.46 -3.49
N SER A 69 15.26 -0.59 -2.94
CA SER A 69 15.48 -0.66 -1.49
C SER A 69 14.98 0.59 -0.76
N GLN A 70 15.21 1.78 -1.30
CA GLN A 70 14.72 3.03 -0.72
C GLN A 70 13.19 3.14 -0.80
N VAL A 71 12.60 2.66 -1.89
CA VAL A 71 11.14 2.62 -2.07
C VAL A 71 10.50 1.61 -1.12
N ALA A 72 11.09 0.41 -0.99
CA ALA A 72 10.64 -0.60 -0.04
C ALA A 72 10.71 -0.08 1.41
N SER A 73 11.79 0.63 1.78
CA SER A 73 11.89 1.25 3.10
C SER A 73 10.78 2.28 3.35
N ALA A 74 10.42 3.09 2.35
CA ALA A 74 9.33 4.06 2.45
C ALA A 74 7.94 3.40 2.56
N ALA A 75 7.80 2.17 2.08
CA ALA A 75 6.56 1.39 2.14
C ALA A 75 6.44 0.53 3.40
N SER A 76 7.53 0.27 4.13
CA SER A 76 7.53 -0.68 5.24
C SER A 76 8.25 -0.15 6.50
N LEU A 77 9.56 0.00 6.48
CA LEU A 77 10.35 0.35 7.67
C LEU A 77 10.03 1.76 8.20
N VAL A 78 9.92 2.75 7.30
CA VAL A 78 9.65 4.13 7.74
C VAL A 78 8.27 4.27 8.36
N PRO A 79 7.17 3.75 7.78
CA PRO A 79 5.87 3.78 8.46
C PRO A 79 5.88 2.99 9.78
N ALA A 80 6.58 1.85 9.87
CA ALA A 80 6.73 1.12 11.13
C ALA A 80 7.38 1.99 12.22
N ARG A 81 8.42 2.75 11.89
CA ARG A 81 9.06 3.72 12.80
C ARG A 81 8.10 4.83 13.25
N VAL A 82 7.30 5.36 12.33
CA VAL A 82 6.34 6.43 12.66
C VAL A 82 5.35 5.99 13.74
N ILE A 83 4.96 4.72 13.74
CA ILE A 83 4.02 4.16 14.71
C ILE A 83 4.70 3.39 15.85
N GLY A 84 6.04 3.37 15.92
CA GLY A 84 6.81 2.75 17.00
C GLY A 84 6.79 1.22 16.98
N LEU A 85 6.70 0.60 15.80
CA LEU A 85 6.68 -0.87 15.63
C LEU A 85 7.91 -1.41 14.89
N ASP A 86 8.92 -0.58 14.64
CA ASP A 86 10.09 -0.98 13.87
C ASP A 86 11.03 -1.95 14.59
N ASP A 87 10.87 -2.15 15.88
CA ASP A 87 11.54 -3.23 16.63
C ASP A 87 10.95 -4.62 16.30
N THR A 88 9.70 -4.69 15.82
CA THR A 88 8.98 -5.94 15.59
C THR A 88 8.67 -6.22 14.14
N MET A 89 8.61 -5.21 13.27
CA MET A 89 8.25 -5.34 11.85
C MET A 89 8.87 -4.24 10.98
N GLY A 90 8.59 -4.29 9.67
CA GLY A 90 9.00 -3.28 8.70
C GLY A 90 10.34 -3.56 8.02
N SER A 91 11.11 -4.55 8.50
CA SER A 91 12.35 -5.02 7.86
C SER A 91 12.55 -6.51 8.12
N LEU A 92 13.35 -7.16 7.24
CA LEU A 92 13.74 -8.56 7.40
C LEU A 92 15.00 -8.65 8.27
N GLU A 93 14.81 -8.72 9.57
CA GLU A 93 15.87 -8.84 10.57
C GLU A 93 15.57 -9.95 11.57
N ILE A 94 16.61 -10.48 12.23
CA ILE A 94 16.46 -11.51 13.25
C ILE A 94 15.57 -10.97 14.38
N ASN A 95 14.65 -11.80 14.87
CA ASN A 95 13.67 -11.51 15.91
C ASN A 95 12.49 -10.59 15.50
N LYS A 96 12.40 -10.17 14.24
CA LYS A 96 11.20 -9.51 13.72
C LYS A 96 10.21 -10.51 13.14
N LEU A 97 8.97 -10.08 12.99
CA LEU A 97 7.94 -10.85 12.32
C LEU A 97 8.36 -11.15 10.88
N ALA A 98 8.17 -12.38 10.46
CA ALA A 98 8.43 -12.81 9.09
C ALA A 98 7.24 -12.46 8.18
N ASP A 99 6.91 -11.16 8.12
CA ASP A 99 5.89 -10.56 7.27
C ASP A 99 6.58 -9.91 6.08
N PHE A 100 6.43 -10.49 4.89
CA PHE A 100 7.07 -9.97 3.69
C PHE A 100 6.33 -10.37 2.42
N ILE A 101 6.64 -9.70 1.34
CA ILE A 101 6.14 -9.99 0.01
C ILE A 101 7.30 -10.32 -0.93
N ILE A 102 7.04 -11.20 -1.90
CA ILE A 102 7.92 -11.43 -3.05
C ILE A 102 7.31 -10.68 -4.22
N LEU A 103 8.13 -9.84 -4.85
CA LEU A 103 7.73 -9.06 -6.01
C LEU A 103 8.44 -9.57 -7.26
N ASN A 104 7.73 -9.61 -8.37
CA ASN A 104 8.33 -9.75 -9.67
C ASN A 104 9.29 -8.57 -9.92
N ARG A 105 10.51 -8.87 -10.39
CA ARG A 105 11.56 -7.87 -10.53
C ARG A 105 11.26 -6.83 -11.61
N ASP A 106 10.56 -7.22 -12.67
CA ASP A 106 10.42 -6.40 -13.87
C ASP A 106 9.21 -5.46 -13.78
N ASN A 107 8.09 -5.95 -13.19
CA ASN A 107 6.84 -5.19 -13.12
C ASN A 107 6.42 -4.82 -11.69
N LEU A 108 7.12 -5.33 -10.66
CA LEU A 108 6.83 -5.14 -9.25
C LEU A 108 5.42 -5.62 -8.84
N GLU A 109 4.87 -6.61 -9.54
CA GLU A 109 3.66 -7.31 -9.11
C GLU A 109 3.95 -8.27 -7.97
N ILE A 110 2.96 -8.49 -7.11
CA ILE A 110 3.10 -9.41 -5.97
C ILE A 110 3.02 -10.84 -6.51
N GLU A 111 4.09 -11.61 -6.31
CA GLU A 111 4.13 -13.05 -6.62
C GLU A 111 3.71 -13.88 -5.40
N GLU A 112 4.12 -13.49 -4.19
CA GLU A 112 3.76 -14.22 -2.98
C GLU A 112 3.74 -13.29 -1.77
N THR A 113 2.86 -13.56 -0.80
CA THR A 113 2.75 -12.84 0.47
C THR A 113 2.88 -13.78 1.64
N PHE A 114 3.73 -13.41 2.59
CA PHE A 114 3.96 -14.15 3.83
C PHE A 114 3.53 -13.35 5.04
N ILE A 115 2.83 -14.01 5.98
CA ILE A 115 2.48 -13.50 7.29
C ILE A 115 2.95 -14.50 8.34
N SER A 116 3.77 -14.04 9.28
CA SER A 116 4.40 -14.88 10.30
C SER A 116 5.11 -16.11 9.69
N GLY A 117 5.80 -15.91 8.56
CA GLY A 117 6.52 -16.95 7.85
C GLY A 117 5.66 -17.96 7.08
N LYS A 118 4.34 -17.77 7.01
CA LYS A 118 3.43 -18.63 6.26
C LYS A 118 2.97 -17.93 4.98
N SER A 119 3.05 -18.61 3.85
CA SER A 119 2.47 -18.13 2.60
C SER A 119 0.95 -18.06 2.73
N VAL A 120 0.40 -16.87 2.49
CA VAL A 120 -1.04 -16.59 2.56
C VAL A 120 -1.64 -16.19 1.22
N TYR A 121 -0.78 -15.88 0.25
CA TYR A 121 -1.16 -15.57 -1.12
C TYR A 121 -0.02 -15.97 -2.06
N LYS A 122 -0.38 -16.53 -3.21
CA LYS A 122 0.54 -16.81 -4.32
C LYS A 122 -0.19 -16.52 -5.63
N SER A 123 0.47 -15.78 -6.53
CA SER A 123 -0.03 -15.56 -7.89
C SER A 123 0.01 -16.88 -8.68
N GLU A 124 -0.98 -17.10 -9.54
CA GLU A 124 -1.03 -18.23 -10.48
C GLU A 124 0.00 -18.07 -11.60
#